data_49ce9681ba1be672dd49f3d55a141da1
#
_entry.id   49ce9681ba1be672dd49f3d55a141da1
#
_cell.length_a   1.000
_cell.length_b   1.000
_cell.length_c   1.000
_cell.angle_alpha   90.00
_cell.angle_beta   90.00
_cell.angle_gamma   90.00
#
_symmetry.space_group_name_H-M   'P 1'
#
loop_
_entity.id
_entity.type
_entity.pdbx_description
1 polymer ?
#
loop_
_entity_poly.entity_id
_entity_poly.type
_entity_poly.pdbx_seq_one_letter_code
_entity_poly.pdbx_strand_id
1 'polypeptide(L)'
;MSWVYLWYTDSGFHIYGDGAFMDRYVNKTDDLVGMIWEAVQYREKKFDEEWMVIVTTDHGRGESGHHHGGQLARERSVWVSTNVRALNAQFTRPTLALVDILPTICRFMDFQMPRDVAFEKDGISFYGPTDIYELTTHPYDNQVTLCWKGEGAKDEAVVYMATTNAYKEGGKDNWSEIGRVKASTGRFVVDLGKYPSSKFYKFVVKTPTTSLTRWLQK
;
A
#
# COMPACT_ATOMS: atom_id res chain seq x y z
N MET A 1 -1.20 0.78 19.17
CA MET A 1 -0.21 0.98 18.08
C MET A 1 0.85 1.97 18.55
N SER A 2 2.12 1.66 18.32
CA SER A 2 3.26 2.56 18.59
C SER A 2 3.98 2.86 17.28
N TRP A 3 4.45 4.10 17.13
CA TRP A 3 5.22 4.54 15.99
C TRP A 3 6.57 5.07 16.49
N VAL A 4 7.68 4.58 15.94
CA VAL A 4 9.04 5.00 16.28
C VAL A 4 9.72 5.48 15.01
N TYR A 5 10.27 6.69 15.04
CA TYR A 5 11.04 7.25 13.94
C TYR A 5 12.53 7.34 14.33
N LEU A 6 13.36 6.64 13.58
CA LEU A 6 14.80 6.57 13.78
C LEU A 6 15.51 7.33 12.65
N TRP A 7 15.74 8.61 12.85
CA TRP A 7 16.34 9.53 11.86
C TRP A 7 17.86 9.41 11.72
N TYR A 8 18.49 8.60 12.53
CA TYR A 8 19.96 8.53 12.65
C TYR A 8 20.66 8.10 11.36
N THR A 9 20.12 7.10 10.66
CA THR A 9 20.64 6.66 9.36
C THR A 9 20.53 7.75 8.30
N ASP A 10 19.40 8.45 8.25
CA ASP A 10 19.18 9.55 7.31
C ASP A 10 20.23 10.65 7.48
N SER A 11 20.46 11.11 8.72
CA SER A 11 21.49 12.10 9.02
C SER A 11 22.90 11.63 8.66
N GLY A 12 23.21 10.36 8.91
CA GLY A 12 24.50 9.77 8.54
C GLY A 12 24.73 9.80 7.04
N PHE A 13 23.72 9.42 6.25
CA PHE A 13 23.81 9.47 4.78
C PHE A 13 23.99 10.88 4.25
N HIS A 14 23.29 11.88 4.79
CA HIS A 14 23.47 13.27 4.37
C HIS A 14 24.91 13.77 4.56
N ILE A 15 25.59 13.31 5.60
CA ILE A 15 26.95 13.77 5.93
C ILE A 15 28.02 12.97 5.15
N TYR A 16 27.88 11.65 5.11
CA TYR A 16 28.95 10.75 4.65
C TYR A 16 28.66 10.07 3.30
N GLY A 17 27.41 10.13 2.80
CA GLY A 17 27.01 9.39 1.62
C GLY A 17 27.09 7.88 1.81
N ASP A 18 27.20 7.14 0.71
CA ASP A 18 27.43 5.70 0.75
C ASP A 18 28.88 5.38 1.18
N GLY A 19 29.08 4.38 2.01
CA GLY A 19 30.41 3.90 2.39
C GLY A 19 30.48 3.31 3.80
N ALA A 20 31.69 2.93 4.21
CA ALA A 20 31.95 2.22 5.47
C ALA A 20 31.53 2.98 6.74
N PHE A 21 31.42 4.30 6.69
CA PHE A 21 30.87 5.07 7.80
C PHE A 21 29.42 4.75 8.07
N MET A 22 28.65 4.44 7.03
CA MET A 22 27.24 4.11 7.14
C MET A 22 26.98 2.81 7.88
N ASP A 23 27.88 1.85 7.79
CA ASP A 23 27.76 0.58 8.53
C ASP A 23 27.59 0.83 10.04
N ARG A 24 28.28 1.84 10.59
CA ARG A 24 28.16 2.22 12.00
C ARG A 24 26.79 2.79 12.33
N TYR A 25 26.21 3.59 11.42
CA TYR A 25 24.88 4.18 11.61
C TYR A 25 23.79 3.13 11.49
N VAL A 26 23.94 2.21 10.53
CA VAL A 26 23.03 1.07 10.36
C VAL A 26 23.10 0.15 11.58
N ASN A 27 24.28 -0.25 12.01
CA ASN A 27 24.47 -1.12 13.19
C ASN A 27 23.88 -0.49 14.45
N LYS A 28 24.09 0.81 14.69
CA LYS A 28 23.50 1.51 15.83
C LYS A 28 21.96 1.57 15.74
N THR A 29 21.41 1.71 14.54
CA THR A 29 19.96 1.69 14.34
C THR A 29 19.42 0.28 14.58
N ASP A 30 20.15 -0.75 14.14
CA ASP A 30 19.82 -2.15 14.39
C ASP A 30 19.82 -2.48 15.88
N ASP A 31 20.80 -2.01 16.65
CA ASP A 31 20.82 -2.13 18.11
C ASP A 31 19.54 -1.53 18.75
N LEU A 32 19.09 -0.35 18.28
CA LEU A 32 17.86 0.27 18.77
C LEU A 32 16.60 -0.54 18.41
N VAL A 33 16.56 -1.08 17.19
CA VAL A 33 15.48 -2.00 16.78
C VAL A 33 15.52 -3.28 17.64
N GLY A 34 16.71 -3.79 17.94
CA GLY A 34 16.91 -4.93 18.84
C GLY A 34 16.31 -4.69 20.24
N MET A 35 16.55 -3.53 20.83
CA MET A 35 15.96 -3.15 22.13
C MET A 35 14.41 -3.12 22.07
N ILE A 36 13.84 -2.60 20.99
CA ILE A 36 12.38 -2.59 20.79
C ILE A 36 11.87 -4.02 20.66
N TRP A 37 12.58 -4.85 19.89
CA TRP A 37 12.22 -6.26 19.72
C TRP A 37 12.25 -7.05 21.02
N GLU A 38 13.26 -6.87 21.86
CA GLU A 38 13.32 -7.48 23.19
C GLU A 38 12.13 -7.06 24.07
N ALA A 39 11.74 -5.76 24.01
CA ALA A 39 10.59 -5.28 24.75
C ALA A 39 9.27 -5.89 24.24
N VAL A 40 9.12 -6.08 22.93
CA VAL A 40 7.96 -6.78 22.33
C VAL A 40 7.92 -8.22 22.80
N GLN A 41 9.01 -8.98 22.71
CA GLN A 41 9.07 -10.37 23.16
C GLN A 41 8.75 -10.51 24.67
N TYR A 42 9.24 -9.55 25.48
CA TYR A 42 8.89 -9.52 26.90
C TYR A 42 7.39 -9.35 27.12
N ARG A 43 6.76 -8.45 26.35
CA ARG A 43 5.31 -8.18 26.45
C ARG A 43 4.48 -9.37 25.99
N GLU A 44 4.83 -9.99 24.86
CA GLU A 44 4.19 -11.20 24.35
C GLU A 44 4.21 -12.30 25.42
N LYS A 45 5.38 -12.56 26.00
CA LYS A 45 5.55 -13.61 27.02
C LYS A 45 4.83 -13.31 28.34
N LYS A 46 4.84 -12.04 28.78
CA LYS A 46 4.34 -11.66 30.12
C LYS A 46 2.84 -11.38 30.12
N PHE A 47 2.31 -10.84 29.05
CA PHE A 47 0.95 -10.32 28.99
C PHE A 47 0.07 -11.06 27.99
N ASP A 48 0.60 -12.09 27.31
CA ASP A 48 -0.10 -12.86 26.27
C ASP A 48 -0.62 -11.93 25.14
N GLU A 49 0.19 -10.94 24.77
CA GLU A 49 -0.12 -10.00 23.69
C GLU A 49 0.40 -10.53 22.36
N GLU A 50 -0.29 -10.20 21.26
CA GLU A 50 0.18 -10.44 19.90
C GLU A 50 0.65 -9.11 19.28
N TRP A 51 1.89 -9.09 18.80
CA TRP A 51 2.49 -7.89 18.22
C TRP A 51 2.90 -8.09 16.77
N MET A 52 2.45 -7.18 15.90
CA MET A 52 3.03 -6.99 14.57
C MET A 52 4.09 -5.90 14.65
N VAL A 53 5.32 -6.25 14.34
CA VAL A 53 6.42 -5.31 14.16
C VAL A 53 6.66 -5.14 12.67
N ILE A 54 6.68 -3.91 12.19
CA ILE A 54 7.04 -3.54 10.82
C ILE A 54 8.23 -2.58 10.89
N VAL A 55 9.33 -2.95 10.25
CA VAL A 55 10.52 -2.10 10.08
C VAL A 55 10.62 -1.76 8.60
N THR A 56 10.76 -0.47 8.29
CA THR A 56 10.85 0.01 6.91
C THR A 56 11.65 1.31 6.84
N THR A 57 12.05 1.68 5.64
CA THR A 57 12.52 3.05 5.32
C THR A 57 11.41 3.82 4.63
N ASP A 58 11.40 5.13 4.78
CA ASP A 58 10.45 6.04 4.11
C ASP A 58 10.87 6.35 2.66
N HIS A 59 12.15 6.29 2.34
CA HIS A 59 12.71 6.47 1.00
C HIS A 59 14.07 5.79 0.86
N GLY A 60 14.56 5.72 -0.37
CA GLY A 60 15.95 5.38 -0.67
C GLY A 60 16.83 6.63 -0.85
N ARG A 61 17.94 6.51 -1.62
CA ARG A 61 18.94 7.57 -1.83
C ARG A 61 19.27 7.76 -3.30
N GLY A 62 19.69 8.98 -3.66
CA GLY A 62 20.27 9.29 -4.94
C GLY A 62 21.63 8.59 -5.15
N GLU A 63 22.21 8.70 -6.34
CA GLU A 63 23.43 7.98 -6.72
C GLU A 63 24.63 8.29 -5.80
N SER A 64 24.75 9.52 -5.33
CA SER A 64 25.83 9.92 -4.41
C SER A 64 25.64 9.45 -2.96
N GLY A 65 24.45 8.93 -2.61
CA GLY A 65 24.08 8.59 -1.25
C GLY A 65 23.75 9.78 -0.34
N HIS A 66 24.08 11.02 -0.71
CA HIS A 66 23.90 12.19 0.16
C HIS A 66 22.50 12.80 0.13
N HIS A 67 21.78 12.66 -0.96
CA HIS A 67 20.49 13.33 -1.20
C HIS A 67 19.37 12.36 -1.51
N HIS A 68 18.16 12.81 -1.34
CA HIS A 68 16.91 12.11 -1.68
C HIS A 68 15.83 13.11 -2.12
N GLY A 69 14.64 12.62 -2.51
CA GLY A 69 13.50 13.44 -2.93
C GLY A 69 13.34 13.55 -4.44
N GLY A 70 14.23 12.94 -5.23
CA GLY A 70 14.08 12.76 -6.66
C GLY A 70 13.19 11.56 -7.01
N GLN A 71 13.19 11.18 -8.30
CA GLN A 71 12.33 10.11 -8.84
C GLN A 71 13.15 8.91 -9.40
N LEU A 72 14.44 8.85 -9.11
CA LEU A 72 15.26 7.70 -9.50
C LEU A 72 14.76 6.43 -8.84
N ALA A 73 14.93 5.30 -9.51
CA ALA A 73 14.49 4.01 -8.97
C ALA A 73 15.09 3.73 -7.58
N ARG A 74 16.38 4.07 -7.38
CA ARG A 74 17.05 3.94 -6.09
C ARG A 74 16.44 4.82 -4.99
N GLU A 75 16.04 6.05 -5.30
CA GLU A 75 15.41 6.97 -4.33
C GLU A 75 14.01 6.49 -3.92
N ARG A 76 13.28 5.86 -4.84
CA ARG A 76 11.95 5.30 -4.61
C ARG A 76 11.96 3.87 -4.04
N SER A 77 13.14 3.26 -3.94
CA SER A 77 13.28 1.91 -3.39
C SER A 77 13.25 1.93 -1.87
N VAL A 78 12.35 1.15 -1.31
CA VAL A 78 12.20 0.91 0.13
C VAL A 78 12.19 -0.59 0.38
N TRP A 79 12.34 -0.97 1.63
CA TRP A 79 12.20 -2.36 2.06
C TRP A 79 11.24 -2.44 3.26
N VAL A 80 10.66 -3.60 3.45
CA VAL A 80 9.79 -3.90 4.59
C VAL A 80 10.23 -5.21 5.21
N SER A 81 10.41 -5.21 6.53
CA SER A 81 10.64 -6.41 7.35
C SER A 81 9.54 -6.52 8.41
N THR A 82 9.12 -7.74 8.72
CA THR A 82 8.08 -7.97 9.74
C THR A 82 8.24 -9.34 10.38
N ASN A 83 7.75 -9.48 11.62
CA ASN A 83 7.76 -10.73 12.40
C ASN A 83 6.56 -11.65 12.10
N VAL A 84 5.51 -11.15 11.45
CA VAL A 84 4.31 -11.95 11.22
C VAL A 84 4.53 -12.99 10.12
N ARG A 85 3.87 -14.17 10.29
CA ARG A 85 4.03 -15.30 9.38
C ARG A 85 2.88 -15.45 8.37
N ALA A 86 1.70 -14.92 8.67
CA ALA A 86 0.52 -15.00 7.80
C ALA A 86 0.58 -13.99 6.64
N LEU A 87 1.73 -13.95 5.95
CA LEU A 87 1.96 -13.10 4.78
C LEU A 87 1.27 -13.69 3.55
N ASN A 88 0.69 -12.84 2.74
CA ASN A 88 0.11 -13.23 1.45
C ASN A 88 1.05 -12.89 0.29
N ALA A 89 0.62 -13.18 -0.94
CA ALA A 89 1.43 -12.98 -2.14
C ALA A 89 1.85 -11.51 -2.37
N GLN A 90 1.12 -10.51 -1.83
CA GLN A 90 1.50 -9.09 -1.95
C GLN A 90 2.88 -8.81 -1.35
N PHE A 91 3.24 -9.49 -0.26
CA PHE A 91 4.54 -9.26 0.40
C PHE A 91 5.76 -9.56 -0.48
N THR A 92 5.62 -10.50 -1.41
CA THR A 92 6.71 -10.89 -2.33
C THR A 92 6.58 -10.30 -3.73
N ARG A 93 5.55 -9.48 -3.99
CA ARG A 93 5.36 -8.85 -5.29
C ARG A 93 6.27 -7.64 -5.47
N PRO A 94 6.73 -7.37 -6.70
CA PRO A 94 7.48 -6.14 -7.01
C PRO A 94 6.69 -4.86 -6.78
N THR A 95 5.37 -4.97 -6.62
CA THR A 95 4.44 -3.86 -6.36
C THR A 95 4.24 -3.57 -4.88
N LEU A 96 4.89 -4.31 -3.96
CA LEU A 96 4.88 -3.99 -2.54
C LEU A 96 5.38 -2.54 -2.33
N ALA A 97 4.60 -1.75 -1.59
CA ALA A 97 4.87 -0.34 -1.39
C ALA A 97 4.50 0.12 0.03
N LEU A 98 5.01 1.28 0.44
CA LEU A 98 4.71 1.85 1.77
C LEU A 98 3.21 2.04 2.02
N VAL A 99 2.43 2.32 0.97
CA VAL A 99 0.97 2.45 1.07
C VAL A 99 0.26 1.16 1.51
N ASP A 100 0.95 0.00 1.43
CA ASP A 100 0.42 -1.30 1.86
C ASP A 100 0.50 -1.49 3.39
N ILE A 101 1.28 -0.67 4.09
CA ILE A 101 1.46 -0.76 5.54
C ILE A 101 0.15 -0.44 6.27
N LEU A 102 -0.51 0.66 5.92
CA LEU A 102 -1.75 1.06 6.58
C LEU A 102 -2.85 -0.01 6.52
N PRO A 103 -3.24 -0.54 5.34
CA PRO A 103 -4.25 -1.60 5.28
C PRO A 103 -3.79 -2.90 5.96
N THR A 104 -2.50 -3.16 6.05
CA THR A 104 -1.95 -4.30 6.77
C THR A 104 -2.15 -4.15 8.28
N ILE A 105 -1.83 -2.99 8.84
CA ILE A 105 -2.04 -2.68 10.26
C ILE A 105 -3.54 -2.75 10.58
N CYS A 106 -4.39 -2.15 9.76
CA CYS A 106 -5.85 -2.19 9.97
C CYS A 106 -6.36 -3.63 10.04
N ARG A 107 -5.89 -4.49 9.13
CA ARG A 107 -6.31 -5.90 9.12
C ARG A 107 -5.78 -6.69 10.32
N PHE A 108 -4.52 -6.48 10.70
CA PHE A 108 -3.94 -7.14 11.88
C PHE A 108 -4.68 -6.76 13.17
N MET A 109 -5.08 -5.51 13.29
CA MET A 109 -5.81 -5.00 14.46
C MET A 109 -7.33 -5.20 14.38
N ASP A 110 -7.85 -5.91 13.38
CA ASP A 110 -9.28 -6.07 13.08
C ASP A 110 -10.03 -4.72 13.03
N PHE A 111 -9.36 -3.69 12.52
CA PHE A 111 -9.92 -2.36 12.38
C PHE A 111 -10.62 -2.21 11.03
N GLN A 112 -11.93 -1.96 11.08
CA GLN A 112 -12.74 -1.73 9.88
C GLN A 112 -12.54 -0.30 9.36
N MET A 113 -11.79 -0.19 8.27
CA MET A 113 -11.58 1.10 7.61
C MET A 113 -12.90 1.64 7.05
N PRO A 114 -13.28 2.89 7.34
CA PRO A 114 -14.46 3.50 6.75
C PRO A 114 -14.43 3.41 5.22
N ARG A 115 -15.58 3.15 4.59
CA ARG A 115 -15.67 2.94 3.13
C ARG A 115 -15.03 4.07 2.33
N ASP A 116 -15.30 5.31 2.71
CA ASP A 116 -14.80 6.49 1.99
C ASP A 116 -13.26 6.55 2.01
N VAL A 117 -12.64 6.15 3.13
CA VAL A 117 -11.18 6.04 3.25
C VAL A 117 -10.65 4.82 2.48
N ALA A 118 -11.34 3.68 2.61
CA ALA A 118 -10.93 2.44 1.94
C ALA A 118 -10.92 2.55 0.41
N PHE A 119 -11.79 3.41 -0.16
CA PHE A 119 -11.89 3.64 -1.60
C PHE A 119 -10.89 4.68 -2.12
N GLU A 120 -10.25 5.44 -1.24
CA GLU A 120 -9.21 6.41 -1.60
C GLU A 120 -7.78 5.86 -1.47
N LYS A 121 -7.60 4.74 -0.76
CA LYS A 121 -6.28 4.16 -0.55
C LYS A 121 -5.80 3.37 -1.77
N ASP A 122 -4.54 3.50 -2.13
CA ASP A 122 -3.90 2.71 -3.19
C ASP A 122 -3.36 1.36 -2.71
N GLY A 123 -2.99 1.27 -1.44
CA GLY A 123 -2.36 0.07 -0.86
C GLY A 123 -3.33 -1.08 -0.58
N ILE A 124 -2.79 -2.28 -0.54
CA ILE A 124 -3.48 -3.51 -0.14
C ILE A 124 -2.72 -4.20 1.00
N SER A 125 -3.42 -4.93 1.86
CA SER A 125 -2.77 -5.64 2.95
C SER A 125 -1.86 -6.75 2.43
N PHE A 126 -0.65 -6.85 2.95
CA PHE A 126 0.23 -8.01 2.76
C PHE A 126 0.09 -9.08 3.88
N TYR A 127 -0.86 -8.89 4.81
CA TYR A 127 -1.20 -9.82 5.89
C TYR A 127 -2.60 -10.40 5.68
N GLY A 128 -2.75 -11.70 5.92
CA GLY A 128 -4.03 -12.41 5.80
C GLY A 128 -4.50 -12.56 4.34
N PRO A 129 -5.76 -12.96 4.12
CA PRO A 129 -6.25 -13.30 2.78
C PRO A 129 -6.36 -12.07 1.87
N THR A 130 -5.89 -12.21 0.63
CA THR A 130 -6.00 -11.24 -0.46
C THR A 130 -6.19 -12.00 -1.75
N ASP A 131 -7.18 -11.66 -2.54
CA ASP A 131 -7.63 -12.42 -3.70
C ASP A 131 -7.48 -11.70 -5.04
N ILE A 132 -7.33 -10.37 -5.03
CA ILE A 132 -7.08 -9.55 -6.22
C ILE A 132 -5.91 -8.58 -6.00
N TYR A 133 -5.16 -8.29 -7.08
CA TYR A 133 -3.93 -7.50 -7.04
C TYR A 133 -3.78 -6.65 -8.31
N GLU A 134 -2.93 -5.63 -8.26
CA GLU A 134 -2.39 -4.92 -9.42
C GLU A 134 -3.46 -4.37 -10.38
N LEU A 135 -4.41 -3.59 -9.85
CA LEU A 135 -5.38 -2.90 -10.70
C LEU A 135 -4.68 -1.88 -11.61
N THR A 136 -4.96 -1.97 -12.91
CA THR A 136 -4.52 -1.02 -13.94
C THR A 136 -5.70 -0.50 -14.74
N THR A 137 -5.55 0.70 -15.31
CA THR A 137 -6.54 1.34 -16.17
C THR A 137 -5.98 1.53 -17.57
N HIS A 138 -6.72 1.10 -18.58
CA HIS A 138 -6.33 1.19 -19.98
C HIS A 138 -7.42 1.96 -20.75
N PRO A 139 -7.27 3.29 -20.89
CA PRO A 139 -8.22 4.10 -21.64
C PRO A 139 -8.05 3.89 -23.16
N TYR A 140 -9.18 3.80 -23.86
CA TYR A 140 -9.23 3.79 -25.31
C TYR A 140 -10.57 4.40 -25.76
N ASP A 141 -10.50 5.51 -26.50
CA ASP A 141 -11.68 6.31 -26.90
C ASP A 141 -12.56 6.66 -25.68
N ASN A 142 -13.84 6.34 -25.71
CA ASN A 142 -14.78 6.54 -24.60
C ASN A 142 -14.87 5.33 -23.66
N GLN A 143 -13.93 4.40 -23.72
CA GLN A 143 -13.90 3.23 -22.85
C GLN A 143 -12.68 3.23 -21.94
N VAL A 144 -12.83 2.62 -20.77
CA VAL A 144 -11.71 2.29 -19.89
C VAL A 144 -11.78 0.81 -19.55
N THR A 145 -10.74 0.07 -19.89
CA THR A 145 -10.60 -1.31 -19.42
C THR A 145 -9.85 -1.31 -18.09
N LEU A 146 -10.51 -1.82 -17.05
CA LEU A 146 -9.91 -2.14 -15.78
C LEU A 146 -9.36 -3.56 -15.85
N CYS A 147 -8.08 -3.76 -15.51
CA CYS A 147 -7.47 -5.08 -15.44
C CYS A 147 -6.84 -5.30 -14.08
N TRP A 148 -6.96 -6.50 -13.53
CA TRP A 148 -6.35 -6.92 -12.27
C TRP A 148 -5.95 -8.38 -12.32
N LYS A 149 -5.07 -8.80 -11.41
CA LYS A 149 -4.75 -10.20 -11.20
C LYS A 149 -5.70 -10.76 -10.13
N GLY A 150 -6.37 -11.85 -10.43
CA GLY A 150 -7.35 -12.51 -9.56
C GLY A 150 -7.20 -14.03 -9.62
N GLU A 151 -5.97 -14.53 -9.65
CA GLU A 151 -5.68 -15.96 -9.73
C GLU A 151 -6.24 -16.68 -8.49
N GLY A 152 -7.13 -17.65 -8.74
CA GLY A 152 -7.77 -18.41 -7.67
C GLY A 152 -8.90 -17.67 -6.92
N ALA A 153 -9.23 -16.44 -7.29
CA ALA A 153 -10.34 -15.70 -6.72
C ALA A 153 -11.67 -16.39 -7.05
N LYS A 154 -12.42 -16.75 -6.02
CA LYS A 154 -13.72 -17.46 -6.16
C LYS A 154 -14.91 -16.51 -6.10
N ASP A 155 -14.72 -15.36 -5.49
CA ASP A 155 -15.77 -14.40 -5.20
C ASP A 155 -16.09 -13.47 -6.37
N GLU A 156 -17.20 -12.76 -6.24
CA GLU A 156 -17.59 -11.69 -7.14
C GLU A 156 -16.79 -10.42 -6.81
N ALA A 157 -16.33 -9.72 -7.84
CA ALA A 157 -15.79 -8.38 -7.75
C ALA A 157 -16.87 -7.36 -8.09
N VAL A 158 -17.10 -6.41 -7.20
CA VAL A 158 -17.98 -5.26 -7.41
C VAL A 158 -17.14 -4.08 -7.87
N VAL A 159 -17.54 -3.46 -8.97
CA VAL A 159 -16.84 -2.31 -9.55
C VAL A 159 -17.58 -1.03 -9.22
N TYR A 160 -16.88 -0.08 -8.65
CA TYR A 160 -17.37 1.27 -8.34
C TYR A 160 -16.65 2.32 -9.15
N MET A 161 -17.33 3.43 -9.41
CA MET A 161 -16.75 4.60 -10.05
C MET A 161 -17.21 5.88 -9.34
N ALA A 162 -16.31 6.88 -9.29
CA ALA A 162 -16.63 8.27 -9.00
C ALA A 162 -16.07 9.16 -10.10
N THR A 163 -16.79 10.25 -10.41
CA THR A 163 -16.39 11.25 -11.42
C THR A 163 -15.91 12.54 -10.77
N THR A 164 -15.64 12.51 -9.48
CA THR A 164 -15.20 13.65 -8.67
C THR A 164 -13.89 13.31 -7.95
N ASN A 165 -13.22 14.33 -7.42
CA ASN A 165 -12.05 14.22 -6.55
C ASN A 165 -12.25 15.12 -5.32
N ALA A 166 -13.43 15.05 -4.72
CA ALA A 166 -13.82 15.86 -3.57
C ALA A 166 -13.04 15.50 -2.30
N TYR A 167 -12.58 14.24 -2.17
CA TYR A 167 -11.78 13.78 -1.04
C TYR A 167 -10.49 14.60 -0.87
N LYS A 168 -9.86 15.00 -1.98
CA LYS A 168 -8.67 15.87 -1.98
C LYS A 168 -8.92 17.21 -1.27
N GLU A 169 -10.14 17.71 -1.34
CA GLU A 169 -10.56 18.99 -0.74
C GLU A 169 -11.21 18.77 0.65
N GLY A 170 -11.06 17.59 1.25
CA GLY A 170 -11.68 17.22 2.53
C GLY A 170 -13.17 16.85 2.44
N GLY A 171 -13.72 16.74 1.22
CA GLY A 171 -15.08 16.29 0.96
C GLY A 171 -15.18 14.77 0.79
N LYS A 172 -16.32 14.31 0.26
CA LYS A 172 -16.58 12.91 -0.07
C LYS A 172 -16.92 12.75 -1.52
N ASP A 173 -16.37 11.71 -2.15
CA ASP A 173 -16.72 11.35 -3.51
C ASP A 173 -18.01 10.54 -3.57
N ASN A 174 -18.79 10.76 -4.63
CA ASN A 174 -20.02 10.03 -4.87
C ASN A 174 -19.74 8.74 -5.63
N TRP A 175 -19.49 7.67 -4.89
CA TRP A 175 -19.23 6.35 -5.44
C TRP A 175 -20.50 5.64 -5.87
N SER A 176 -20.58 5.27 -7.15
CA SER A 176 -21.65 4.48 -7.74
C SER A 176 -21.15 3.09 -8.09
N GLU A 177 -21.92 2.06 -7.79
CA GLU A 177 -21.69 0.71 -8.32
C GLU A 177 -22.02 0.73 -9.83
N ILE A 178 -21.07 0.29 -10.65
CA ILE A 178 -21.21 0.29 -12.12
C ILE A 178 -21.23 -1.12 -12.70
N GLY A 179 -21.03 -2.14 -11.90
CA GLY A 179 -21.17 -3.53 -12.32
C GLY A 179 -20.54 -4.53 -11.38
N ARG A 180 -20.78 -5.80 -11.72
CA ARG A 180 -20.25 -6.97 -11.00
C ARG A 180 -19.73 -7.98 -11.98
N VAL A 181 -18.68 -8.70 -11.61
CA VAL A 181 -18.05 -9.73 -12.43
C VAL A 181 -17.33 -10.73 -11.51
N LYS A 182 -17.14 -11.96 -11.97
CA LYS A 182 -16.27 -12.90 -11.22
C LYS A 182 -14.87 -12.31 -11.08
N ALA A 183 -14.35 -12.28 -9.87
CA ALA A 183 -13.01 -11.70 -9.60
C ALA A 183 -11.90 -12.36 -10.42
N SER A 184 -12.03 -13.67 -10.69
CA SER A 184 -11.12 -14.44 -11.56
C SER A 184 -11.12 -14.02 -13.03
N THR A 185 -12.12 -13.24 -13.49
CA THR A 185 -12.14 -12.69 -14.86
C THR A 185 -10.98 -11.72 -15.09
N GLY A 186 -10.50 -11.03 -14.04
CA GLY A 186 -9.37 -10.11 -14.09
C GLY A 186 -9.61 -8.87 -14.95
N ARG A 187 -10.85 -8.61 -15.39
CA ARG A 187 -11.16 -7.56 -16.35
C ARG A 187 -12.59 -7.04 -16.21
N PHE A 188 -12.75 -5.72 -16.38
CA PHE A 188 -14.05 -5.05 -16.54
C PHE A 188 -13.91 -3.87 -17.51
N VAL A 189 -14.88 -3.71 -18.43
CA VAL A 189 -14.87 -2.59 -19.39
C VAL A 189 -15.93 -1.57 -18.99
N VAL A 190 -15.51 -0.34 -18.82
CA VAL A 190 -16.38 0.80 -18.50
C VAL A 190 -16.60 1.62 -19.76
N ASP A 191 -17.86 1.79 -20.17
CA ASP A 191 -18.25 2.73 -21.24
C ASP A 191 -18.53 4.08 -20.58
N LEU A 192 -17.58 5.01 -20.72
CA LEU A 192 -17.67 6.36 -20.13
C LEU A 192 -18.76 7.22 -20.78
N GLY A 193 -19.22 6.87 -22.00
CA GLY A 193 -20.32 7.55 -22.66
C GLY A 193 -21.68 7.42 -21.94
N LYS A 194 -21.80 6.47 -21.02
CA LYS A 194 -22.99 6.26 -20.17
C LYS A 194 -23.04 7.14 -18.92
N TYR A 195 -21.96 7.91 -18.65
CA TYR A 195 -21.81 8.66 -17.42
C TYR A 195 -21.51 10.13 -17.72
N PRO A 196 -21.71 11.04 -16.75
CA PRO A 196 -21.32 12.44 -16.91
C PRO A 196 -19.84 12.57 -17.27
N SER A 197 -19.54 13.43 -18.24
CA SER A 197 -18.16 13.71 -18.63
C SER A 197 -17.40 14.34 -17.46
N SER A 198 -16.19 13.86 -17.22
CA SER A 198 -15.30 14.38 -16.20
C SER A 198 -13.87 14.41 -16.70
N LYS A 199 -13.05 15.29 -16.11
CA LYS A 199 -11.59 15.27 -16.28
C LYS A 199 -10.89 14.27 -15.37
N PHE A 200 -11.63 13.70 -14.40
CA PHE A 200 -11.08 12.83 -13.39
C PHE A 200 -12.07 11.71 -13.05
N TYR A 201 -11.64 10.48 -13.21
CA TYR A 201 -12.41 9.28 -12.87
C TYR A 201 -11.64 8.44 -11.86
N LYS A 202 -12.32 7.98 -10.83
CA LYS A 202 -11.80 7.00 -9.86
C LYS A 202 -12.54 5.69 -10.03
N PHE A 203 -11.83 4.59 -9.92
CA PHE A 203 -12.37 3.24 -10.00
C PHE A 203 -11.95 2.44 -8.78
N VAL A 204 -12.87 1.65 -8.25
CA VAL A 204 -12.60 0.66 -7.22
C VAL A 204 -13.11 -0.69 -7.68
N VAL A 205 -12.24 -1.69 -7.58
CA VAL A 205 -12.62 -3.10 -7.72
C VAL A 205 -12.54 -3.72 -6.34
N LYS A 206 -13.67 -4.19 -5.83
CA LYS A 206 -13.81 -4.68 -4.45
C LYS A 206 -14.33 -6.12 -4.43
N THR A 207 -13.63 -6.96 -3.67
CA THR A 207 -14.07 -8.29 -3.24
C THR A 207 -14.35 -8.28 -1.72
N PRO A 208 -14.80 -9.38 -1.11
CA PRO A 208 -14.92 -9.47 0.34
C PRO A 208 -13.60 -9.22 1.10
N THR A 209 -12.45 -9.58 0.52
CA THR A 209 -11.15 -9.51 1.19
C THR A 209 -10.31 -8.29 0.79
N THR A 210 -10.55 -7.69 -0.38
CA THR A 210 -9.65 -6.68 -0.95
C THR A 210 -10.43 -5.57 -1.66
N SER A 211 -9.93 -4.34 -1.59
CA SER A 211 -10.32 -3.25 -2.48
C SER A 211 -9.10 -2.67 -3.16
N LEU A 212 -9.15 -2.57 -4.48
CA LEU A 212 -8.14 -1.96 -5.33
C LEU A 212 -8.67 -0.66 -5.90
N THR A 213 -7.90 0.40 -5.80
CA THR A 213 -8.28 1.72 -6.29
C THR A 213 -7.32 2.17 -7.39
N ARG A 214 -7.85 2.77 -8.45
CA ARG A 214 -7.08 3.50 -9.47
C ARG A 214 -7.89 4.66 -9.98
N TRP A 215 -7.20 5.67 -10.45
CA TRP A 215 -7.79 6.84 -11.06
C TRP A 215 -7.25 7.06 -12.48
N LEU A 216 -8.01 7.80 -13.27
CA LEU A 216 -7.69 8.23 -14.61
C LEU A 216 -7.94 9.74 -14.69
N GLN A 217 -6.95 10.49 -15.13
CA GLN A 217 -7.06 11.88 -15.52
C GLN A 217 -7.10 11.95 -17.05
N LYS A 218 -8.12 12.63 -17.62
CA LYS A 218 -8.27 12.91 -19.05
C LYS A 218 -7.66 14.23 -19.44
#